data_918df020e90500a1513e2967c6b0359e
#
_entry.id   918df020e90500a1513e2967c6b0359e
#
_cell.length_a   1.000
_cell.length_b   1.000
_cell.length_c   1.000
_cell.angle_alpha   90.00
_cell.angle_beta   90.00
_cell.angle_gamma   90.00
#
_symmetry.space_group_name_H-M   'P 1'
#
loop_
_entity.id
_entity.type
_entity.pdbx_description
1 polymer ?
#
loop_
_entity_poly.entity_id
_entity_poly.type
_entity_poly.pdbx_seq_one_letter_code
_entity_poly.pdbx_strand_id
1 'polypeptide(L)'
;MRRSLLPRGAVLAATALAATVLLAGPARADGFDPQASVRHDNNTYVPRIVVTVTRNGVRSGATVTGAPSTSYAHPPCWYFPSWEGPELARYFDGGQASRDAYHFGEKFDPPAGYQDHQNDGLDKGQWWGAMCSSEYWPDEDIHAFLDYASQWINSHPTIWVPVGAPNPNDAAIVIPPEVLVHIAEDFLTLPAPTLAHNPAGNSVVNLPTWVWATDESFAEQRVRAQFGANWAEVIARPVGLRLSVDGPARVDSDCANGGTPYRRGLSAQATTCSVTFLKSAPARTVSATLVWDVHWEGSDGTNEPLDPPATPEVGSFTTQVDEVQTVVDGTPAH
;
A
#
# COMPACT_ATOMS: atom_id res chain seq x y z
N MET A 1 55.27 -59.15 -27.20
CA MET A 1 54.25 -58.39 -27.91
C MET A 1 52.94 -58.59 -27.25
N ARG A 2 52.47 -57.61 -26.55
CA ARG A 2 51.06 -57.21 -26.31
C ARG A 2 51.03 -56.27 -25.10
N ARG A 3 50.74 -55.01 -25.39
CA ARG A 3 50.60 -53.92 -24.43
C ARG A 3 49.21 -54.04 -23.74
N SER A 4 49.21 -54.04 -22.44
CA SER A 4 48.01 -53.93 -21.61
C SER A 4 47.71 -52.45 -21.39
N LEU A 5 46.47 -52.05 -21.70
CA LEU A 5 45.90 -50.74 -21.42
C LEU A 5 45.13 -50.84 -20.07
N LEU A 6 45.52 -50.04 -19.12
CA LEU A 6 44.81 -49.80 -17.84
C LEU A 6 43.70 -48.80 -18.05
N PRO A 7 42.50 -48.94 -17.46
CA PRO A 7 41.46 -47.94 -17.48
C PRO A 7 41.70 -46.88 -16.40
N ARG A 8 41.50 -45.62 -16.81
CA ARG A 8 41.57 -44.43 -15.98
C ARG A 8 40.33 -44.42 -15.07
N GLY A 9 40.56 -44.42 -13.77
CA GLY A 9 39.52 -44.19 -12.75
C GLY A 9 39.00 -42.75 -12.79
N ALA A 10 37.70 -42.61 -12.86
CA ALA A 10 37.01 -41.33 -12.69
C ALA A 10 36.91 -41.00 -11.16
N VAL A 11 37.53 -39.89 -10.79
CA VAL A 11 37.39 -39.32 -9.46
C VAL A 11 36.08 -38.53 -9.44
N LEU A 12 35.07 -39.02 -8.76
CA LEU A 12 33.85 -38.28 -8.45
C LEU A 12 34.16 -37.26 -7.31
N ALA A 13 34.28 -36.00 -7.67
CA ALA A 13 34.33 -34.93 -6.72
C ALA A 13 32.89 -34.68 -6.18
N ALA A 14 32.63 -35.07 -4.97
CA ALA A 14 31.41 -34.73 -4.25
C ALA A 14 31.51 -33.28 -3.80
N THR A 15 30.87 -32.36 -4.51
CA THR A 15 30.65 -30.98 -4.06
C THR A 15 29.56 -30.99 -2.99
N ALA A 16 29.97 -30.85 -1.73
CA ALA A 16 29.08 -30.58 -0.62
C ALA A 16 28.54 -29.14 -0.79
N LEU A 17 27.26 -29.00 -1.18
CA LEU A 17 26.53 -27.75 -1.04
C LEU A 17 26.29 -27.50 0.46
N ALA A 18 27.07 -26.63 1.05
CA ALA A 18 26.76 -26.06 2.34
C ALA A 18 25.56 -25.12 2.18
N ALA A 19 24.38 -25.59 2.54
CA ALA A 19 23.21 -24.73 2.69
C ALA A 19 23.46 -23.83 3.90
N THR A 20 23.90 -22.60 3.69
CA THR A 20 23.89 -21.54 4.70
C THR A 20 22.43 -21.19 4.96
N VAL A 21 21.86 -21.77 6.01
CA VAL A 21 20.62 -21.29 6.61
C VAL A 21 20.95 -19.93 7.21
N LEU A 22 20.63 -18.86 6.50
CA LEU A 22 20.53 -17.52 7.05
C LEU A 22 19.36 -17.55 8.03
N LEU A 23 19.66 -17.73 9.31
CA LEU A 23 18.76 -17.40 10.39
C LEU A 23 18.48 -15.91 10.29
N ALA A 24 17.34 -15.54 9.70
CA ALA A 24 16.82 -14.19 9.82
C ALA A 24 16.56 -13.98 11.32
N GLY A 25 17.47 -13.25 11.96
CA GLY A 25 17.24 -12.74 13.29
C GLY A 25 15.96 -11.89 13.27
N PRO A 26 15.29 -11.70 14.43
CA PRO A 26 14.15 -10.81 14.49
C PRO A 26 14.56 -9.47 13.91
N ALA A 27 13.77 -8.99 12.93
CA ALA A 27 13.94 -7.67 12.38
C ALA A 27 13.88 -6.68 13.54
N ARG A 28 15.03 -6.15 13.95
CA ARG A 28 15.05 -4.99 14.82
C ARG A 28 14.39 -3.89 14.01
N ALA A 29 13.40 -3.27 14.61
CA ALA A 29 12.87 -2.01 14.15
C ALA A 29 13.94 -0.93 14.40
N ASP A 30 15.04 -0.98 13.66
CA ASP A 30 16.01 0.12 13.58
C ASP A 30 15.37 1.17 12.65
N GLY A 31 14.44 1.94 13.24
CA GLY A 31 13.65 2.94 12.54
C GLY A 31 14.44 4.16 12.07
N PHE A 32 15.76 4.15 12.13
CA PHE A 32 16.60 5.24 11.67
C PHE A 32 17.88 4.69 11.04
N ASP A 33 18.11 4.98 9.76
CA ASP A 33 19.40 4.81 9.12
C ASP A 33 20.19 6.12 9.25
N PRO A 34 21.20 6.20 10.13
CA PRO A 34 22.03 7.40 10.28
C PRO A 34 22.89 7.70 9.05
N GLN A 35 22.93 6.81 8.06
CA GLN A 35 23.61 7.01 6.77
C GLN A 35 22.67 7.41 5.63
N ALA A 36 21.37 7.53 5.87
CA ALA A 36 20.44 8.06 4.89
C ALA A 36 20.80 9.50 4.56
N SER A 37 21.57 9.64 3.53
CA SER A 37 22.03 10.84 2.82
C SER A 37 21.51 12.18 3.37
N VAL A 38 22.33 12.80 4.22
CA VAL A 38 22.32 14.25 4.41
C VAL A 38 22.58 14.86 3.02
N ARG A 39 21.55 15.21 2.28
CA ARG A 39 21.68 16.14 1.17
C ARG A 39 21.85 17.51 1.79
N HIS A 40 23.06 17.97 1.85
CA HIS A 40 23.36 19.39 2.00
C HIS A 40 22.92 20.12 0.73
N ASP A 41 21.64 20.36 0.60
CA ASP A 41 21.13 21.41 -0.26
C ASP A 41 20.46 22.43 0.67
N ASN A 42 21.11 23.58 0.80
CA ASN A 42 20.62 24.75 1.53
C ASN A 42 20.25 24.55 3.02
N ASN A 43 21.12 23.86 3.80
CA ASN A 43 20.99 23.81 5.27
C ASN A 43 19.75 23.05 5.82
N THR A 44 19.11 22.20 5.05
CA THR A 44 17.92 21.46 5.50
C THR A 44 18.27 20.01 5.76
N TYR A 45 18.29 19.62 7.03
CA TYR A 45 18.37 18.22 7.45
C TYR A 45 16.96 17.63 7.42
N VAL A 46 16.69 16.70 6.50
CA VAL A 46 15.43 15.98 6.42
C VAL A 46 15.68 14.50 6.67
N PRO A 47 15.19 13.93 7.77
CA PRO A 47 15.39 12.51 8.04
C PRO A 47 14.57 11.66 7.08
N ARG A 48 15.12 10.48 6.73
CA ARG A 48 14.46 9.45 5.97
C ARG A 48 14.26 8.23 6.86
N ILE A 49 13.04 7.71 6.87
CA ILE A 49 12.66 6.58 7.70
C ILE A 49 12.32 5.36 6.85
N VAL A 50 12.39 4.18 7.46
CA VAL A 50 12.01 2.91 6.85
C VAL A 50 10.65 2.48 7.40
N VAL A 51 9.68 2.31 6.53
CA VAL A 51 8.34 1.81 6.85
C VAL A 51 8.25 0.35 6.42
N THR A 52 7.78 -0.51 7.31
CA THR A 52 7.51 -1.92 7.00
C THR A 52 6.13 -2.06 6.39
N VAL A 53 6.05 -2.69 5.22
CA VAL A 53 4.79 -2.95 4.52
C VAL A 53 4.54 -4.45 4.45
N THR A 54 3.37 -4.90 4.94
CA THR A 54 2.95 -6.29 4.92
C THR A 54 1.67 -6.42 4.10
N ARG A 55 1.66 -7.36 3.14
CA ARG A 55 0.47 -7.70 2.36
C ARG A 55 -0.11 -9.00 2.87
N ASN A 56 -1.39 -8.97 3.20
CA ASN A 56 -2.16 -10.14 3.58
C ASN A 56 -3.32 -10.30 2.60
N GLY A 57 -3.57 -11.51 2.14
CA GLY A 57 -4.72 -11.83 1.30
C GLY A 57 -5.35 -13.13 1.74
N VAL A 58 -6.60 -13.34 1.39
CA VAL A 58 -7.27 -14.62 1.62
C VAL A 58 -7.22 -15.43 0.32
N ARG A 59 -6.58 -16.59 0.34
CA ARG A 59 -6.61 -17.55 -0.77
C ARG A 59 -7.25 -18.84 -0.28
N SER A 60 -8.29 -19.28 -0.97
CA SER A 60 -9.00 -20.55 -0.64
C SER A 60 -9.41 -20.66 0.83
N GLY A 61 -9.85 -19.54 1.43
CA GLY A 61 -10.29 -19.51 2.84
C GLY A 61 -9.16 -19.46 3.87
N ALA A 62 -7.90 -19.46 3.45
CA ALA A 62 -6.75 -19.28 4.35
C ALA A 62 -6.11 -17.89 4.17
N THR A 63 -5.82 -17.22 5.28
CA THR A 63 -5.06 -15.97 5.26
C THR A 63 -3.62 -16.28 4.84
N VAL A 64 -3.16 -15.62 3.77
CA VAL A 64 -1.78 -15.73 3.30
C VAL A 64 -1.09 -14.40 3.60
N THR A 65 -0.07 -14.44 4.44
CA THR A 65 0.79 -13.28 4.71
C THR A 65 1.93 -13.28 3.71
N GLY A 66 2.04 -12.19 2.95
CA GLY A 66 3.18 -11.94 2.07
C GLY A 66 4.46 -11.67 2.87
N ALA A 67 5.62 -11.87 2.26
CA ALA A 67 6.87 -11.43 2.86
C ALA A 67 6.83 -9.90 3.07
N PRO A 68 7.29 -9.40 4.23
CA PRO A 68 7.38 -7.96 4.47
C PRO A 68 8.26 -7.30 3.41
N SER A 69 7.84 -6.15 2.93
CA SER A 69 8.62 -5.24 2.10
C SER A 69 8.90 -3.95 2.88
N THR A 70 9.83 -3.15 2.39
CA THR A 70 10.16 -1.87 3.00
C THR A 70 9.85 -0.75 2.02
N SER A 71 9.32 0.34 2.54
CA SER A 71 9.20 1.62 1.86
C SER A 71 9.98 2.68 2.62
N TYR A 72 10.25 3.78 1.97
CA TYR A 72 10.92 4.91 2.58
C TYR A 72 9.97 6.10 2.61
N ALA A 73 9.97 6.82 3.72
CA ALA A 73 9.17 8.03 3.90
C ALA A 73 9.99 9.13 4.59
N HIS A 74 9.47 10.33 4.53
CA HIS A 74 9.94 11.45 5.35
C HIS A 74 8.89 11.71 6.42
N PRO A 75 9.29 11.93 7.69
CA PRO A 75 8.33 12.31 8.73
C PRO A 75 7.83 13.73 8.48
N PRO A 76 6.56 14.02 8.81
CA PRO A 76 6.03 15.40 8.68
C PRO A 76 6.72 16.39 9.62
N CYS A 77 7.22 15.90 10.76
CA CYS A 77 7.91 16.71 11.77
C CYS A 77 9.16 16.00 12.29
N TRP A 78 10.20 16.78 12.58
CA TRP A 78 11.47 16.26 13.08
C TRP A 78 12.26 17.33 13.83
N TYR A 79 13.29 16.94 14.56
CA TYR A 79 14.32 17.85 15.06
C TYR A 79 15.37 18.13 13.98
N PHE A 80 15.82 19.37 13.89
CA PHE A 80 16.93 19.74 13.03
C PHE A 80 17.95 20.60 13.78
N PRO A 81 19.27 20.51 13.44
CA PRO A 81 20.30 21.34 14.05
C PRO A 81 20.07 22.80 13.60
N SER A 82 19.88 23.70 14.56
CA SER A 82 19.43 25.06 14.29
C SER A 82 20.43 26.16 14.68
N TRP A 83 20.96 26.10 15.90
CA TRP A 83 21.76 27.19 16.45
C TRP A 83 23.00 26.66 17.15
N GLU A 84 24.11 27.41 17.03
CA GLU A 84 25.23 27.30 17.97
C GLU A 84 24.87 27.95 19.31
N GLY A 85 25.53 27.53 20.40
CA GLY A 85 25.30 28.10 21.73
C GLY A 85 25.43 29.63 21.77
N PRO A 86 26.55 30.22 21.27
CA PRO A 86 26.71 31.68 21.21
C PRO A 86 25.73 32.42 20.33
N GLU A 87 25.22 31.77 19.30
CA GLU A 87 24.24 32.39 18.38
C GLU A 87 22.88 32.51 19.05
N LEU A 88 22.42 31.44 19.69
CA LEU A 88 21.13 31.44 20.39
C LEU A 88 21.14 32.44 21.56
N ALA A 89 22.22 32.49 22.32
CA ALA A 89 22.39 33.46 23.40
C ALA A 89 22.30 34.90 22.86
N ARG A 90 23.00 35.22 21.77
CA ARG A 90 22.92 36.56 21.14
C ARG A 90 21.53 36.88 20.62
N TYR A 91 20.80 35.93 20.12
CA TYR A 91 19.42 36.11 19.65
C TYR A 91 18.50 36.58 20.77
N PHE A 92 18.56 35.95 21.94
CA PHE A 92 17.74 36.32 23.09
C PHE A 92 18.29 37.54 23.83
N ASP A 93 19.56 37.54 24.25
CA ASP A 93 20.17 38.61 25.07
C ASP A 93 20.39 39.89 24.26
N GLY A 94 20.61 39.77 22.94
CA GLY A 94 20.74 40.89 22.02
C GLY A 94 19.45 41.59 21.65
N GLY A 95 18.32 41.12 22.16
CA GLY A 95 16.99 41.68 21.94
C GLY A 95 16.40 41.40 20.55
N GLN A 96 16.99 40.49 19.74
CA GLN A 96 16.43 40.11 18.45
C GLN A 96 15.12 39.36 18.62
N ALA A 97 15.04 38.44 19.59
CA ALA A 97 13.81 37.71 19.91
C ALA A 97 12.64 38.66 20.24
N SER A 98 12.91 39.75 20.98
CA SER A 98 11.89 40.76 21.29
C SER A 98 11.45 41.54 20.07
N ARG A 99 12.35 41.85 19.13
CA ARG A 99 12.03 42.52 17.88
C ARG A 99 11.18 41.62 16.97
N ASP A 100 11.55 40.34 16.87
CA ASP A 100 10.82 39.39 16.06
C ASP A 100 9.44 39.12 16.67
N ALA A 101 9.32 39.00 18.00
CA ALA A 101 8.05 38.89 18.71
C ALA A 101 7.10 40.06 18.39
N TYR A 102 7.64 41.31 18.34
CA TYR A 102 6.86 42.49 17.97
C TYR A 102 6.37 42.42 16.51
N HIS A 103 7.22 41.92 15.61
CA HIS A 103 6.86 41.82 14.18
C HIS A 103 5.87 40.75 13.86
N PHE A 104 5.99 39.56 14.52
CA PHE A 104 5.15 38.40 14.25
C PHE A 104 3.95 38.28 15.20
N GLY A 105 3.89 39.13 16.25
CA GLY A 105 2.81 39.07 17.24
C GLY A 105 2.89 37.88 18.19
N GLU A 106 4.02 37.18 18.21
CA GLU A 106 4.26 36.00 19.03
C GLU A 106 5.42 36.21 20.01
N LYS A 107 5.30 35.65 21.21
CA LYS A 107 6.38 35.69 22.21
C LYS A 107 7.29 34.48 22.02
N PHE A 108 8.55 34.74 21.77
CA PHE A 108 9.57 33.69 21.73
C PHE A 108 10.21 33.57 23.11
N ASP A 109 9.91 32.46 23.78
CA ASP A 109 10.54 32.13 25.06
C ASP A 109 11.88 31.38 24.82
N PRO A 110 12.95 31.72 25.55
CA PRO A 110 14.22 31.04 25.38
C PRO A 110 14.11 29.59 25.87
N PRO A 111 14.77 28.62 25.20
CA PRO A 111 14.84 27.27 25.69
C PRO A 111 15.54 27.20 27.04
N ALA A 112 15.13 26.24 27.88
CA ALA A 112 15.71 26.05 29.21
C ALA A 112 17.23 25.85 29.12
N GLY A 113 17.98 26.55 29.95
CA GLY A 113 19.45 26.41 30.02
C GLY A 113 20.20 27.03 28.84
N TYR A 114 19.59 27.86 27.99
CA TYR A 114 20.29 28.45 26.85
C TYR A 114 21.58 29.21 27.22
N GLN A 115 21.62 29.85 28.40
CA GLN A 115 22.79 30.58 28.89
C GLN A 115 23.91 29.64 29.31
N ASP A 116 23.61 28.41 29.70
CA ASP A 116 24.65 27.43 30.09
C ASP A 116 25.55 27.07 28.92
N HIS A 117 25.04 27.22 27.69
CA HIS A 117 25.74 26.90 26.45
C HIS A 117 26.18 28.14 25.65
N GLN A 118 26.11 29.34 26.22
CA GLN A 118 26.41 30.60 25.52
C GLN A 118 27.83 30.70 24.97
N ASN A 119 28.76 29.89 25.46
CA ASN A 119 30.17 29.82 25.04
C ASN A 119 30.50 28.49 24.34
N ASP A 120 29.54 27.61 24.14
CA ASP A 120 29.75 26.28 23.57
C ASP A 120 29.59 26.34 22.03
N GLY A 121 30.68 26.13 21.31
CA GLY A 121 30.68 26.01 19.87
C GLY A 121 30.28 24.57 19.41
N LEU A 122 30.32 24.34 18.10
CA LEU A 122 29.96 23.06 17.47
C LEU A 122 30.80 21.87 17.94
N ASP A 123 31.98 22.12 18.53
CA ASP A 123 32.85 21.11 19.14
C ASP A 123 32.29 20.54 20.46
N LYS A 124 31.32 21.20 21.07
CA LYS A 124 30.62 20.78 22.29
C LYS A 124 29.22 20.23 22.03
N GLY A 125 28.53 20.80 21.08
CA GLY A 125 27.16 20.45 20.76
C GLY A 125 26.46 21.50 19.93
N GLN A 126 25.13 21.32 19.76
CA GLN A 126 24.33 22.25 19.00
C GLN A 126 22.89 22.24 19.54
N TRP A 127 22.21 23.38 19.43
CA TRP A 127 20.78 23.46 19.67
C TRP A 127 20.01 22.86 18.49
N TRP A 128 19.05 21.99 18.80
CA TRP A 128 18.15 21.39 17.83
C TRP A 128 16.74 21.90 18.07
N GLY A 129 16.14 22.43 17.02
CA GLY A 129 14.78 22.95 17.01
C GLY A 129 13.81 22.00 16.32
N ALA A 130 12.55 22.11 16.68
CA ALA A 130 11.46 21.41 16.01
C ALA A 130 11.18 22.01 14.64
N MET A 131 10.95 21.17 13.63
CA MET A 131 10.55 21.56 12.29
C MET A 131 9.46 20.64 11.76
N CYS A 132 8.50 21.20 11.01
CA CYS A 132 7.48 20.45 10.29
C CYS A 132 7.39 20.95 8.85
N SER A 133 7.03 20.06 7.92
CA SER A 133 6.83 20.41 6.51
C SER A 133 5.57 19.74 5.97
N SER A 134 4.70 20.55 5.38
CA SER A 134 3.51 20.04 4.68
C SER A 134 3.82 19.27 3.40
N GLU A 135 5.05 19.36 2.90
CA GLU A 135 5.51 18.56 1.75
C GLU A 135 5.46 17.05 2.04
N TYR A 136 5.61 16.67 3.31
CA TYR A 136 5.58 15.26 3.76
C TYR A 136 4.28 14.86 4.42
N TRP A 137 3.25 15.71 4.29
CA TRP A 137 1.88 15.42 4.68
C TRP A 137 1.09 15.05 3.41
N PRO A 138 0.58 13.84 3.31
CA PRO A 138 0.01 13.32 2.06
C PRO A 138 -1.39 13.84 1.75
N ASP A 139 -2.10 14.37 2.75
CA ASP A 139 -3.44 14.89 2.59
C ASP A 139 -3.40 16.36 2.10
N GLU A 140 -4.38 16.73 1.26
CA GLU A 140 -4.59 18.13 0.85
C GLU A 140 -5.17 19.00 1.97
N ASP A 141 -5.62 18.40 3.09
CA ASP A 141 -6.12 19.14 4.25
C ASP A 141 -4.98 19.78 5.04
N ILE A 142 -4.69 21.03 4.67
CA ILE A 142 -3.68 21.84 5.37
C ILE A 142 -4.02 22.08 6.85
N HIS A 143 -5.30 22.05 7.23
CA HIS A 143 -5.70 22.27 8.63
C HIS A 143 -5.30 21.07 9.49
N ALA A 144 -5.51 19.85 8.99
CA ALA A 144 -5.07 18.62 9.68
C ALA A 144 -3.55 18.63 9.89
N PHE A 145 -2.78 19.03 8.86
CA PHE A 145 -1.33 19.22 9.00
C PHE A 145 -0.97 20.26 10.04
N LEU A 146 -1.61 21.44 10.04
CA LEU A 146 -1.30 22.51 10.99
C LEU A 146 -1.61 22.13 12.43
N ASP A 147 -2.70 21.41 12.65
CA ASP A 147 -3.07 20.87 13.97
C ASP A 147 -2.02 19.85 14.47
N TYR A 148 -1.63 18.91 13.61
CA TYR A 148 -0.56 17.96 13.91
C TYR A 148 0.77 18.66 14.20
N ALA A 149 1.20 19.57 13.33
CA ALA A 149 2.45 20.30 13.46
C ALA A 149 2.49 21.15 14.74
N SER A 150 1.39 21.83 15.07
CA SER A 150 1.27 22.62 16.29
C SER A 150 1.40 21.75 17.56
N GLN A 151 0.72 20.62 17.61
CA GLN A 151 0.84 19.69 18.73
C GLN A 151 2.24 19.12 18.85
N TRP A 152 2.86 18.75 17.72
CA TRP A 152 4.21 18.20 17.71
C TRP A 152 5.24 19.23 18.20
N ILE A 153 5.24 20.45 17.66
CA ILE A 153 6.14 21.55 18.05
C ILE A 153 5.98 21.88 19.54
N ASN A 154 4.75 21.96 20.04
CA ASN A 154 4.50 22.25 21.45
C ASN A 154 5.00 21.17 22.41
N SER A 155 5.06 19.92 21.95
CA SER A 155 5.57 18.79 22.75
C SER A 155 7.07 18.54 22.59
N HIS A 156 7.72 19.19 21.60
CA HIS A 156 9.13 19.01 21.27
C HIS A 156 9.89 20.34 21.34
N PRO A 157 10.19 20.85 22.53
CA PRO A 157 10.91 22.11 22.68
C PRO A 157 12.32 22.03 22.10
N THR A 158 12.91 23.18 21.79
CA THR A 158 14.33 23.27 21.41
C THR A 158 15.22 22.72 22.51
N ILE A 159 16.14 21.83 22.14
CA ILE A 159 17.02 21.10 23.08
C ILE A 159 18.48 21.24 22.70
N TRP A 160 19.36 21.21 23.70
CA TRP A 160 20.81 21.10 23.48
C TRP A 160 21.21 19.63 23.26
N VAL A 161 21.90 19.36 22.17
CA VAL A 161 22.41 18.03 21.82
C VAL A 161 23.95 18.09 21.85
N PRO A 162 24.60 17.49 22.86
CA PRO A 162 26.05 17.40 22.96
C PRO A 162 26.65 16.57 21.81
N VAL A 163 27.89 16.86 21.44
CA VAL A 163 28.66 16.04 20.50
C VAL A 163 28.73 14.60 20.99
N GLY A 164 28.36 13.65 20.13
CA GLY A 164 28.36 12.22 20.45
C GLY A 164 27.11 11.72 21.19
N ALA A 165 26.13 12.59 21.49
CA ALA A 165 24.83 12.16 21.97
C ALA A 165 24.04 11.43 20.87
N PRO A 166 23.09 10.55 21.24
CA PRO A 166 22.14 9.97 20.29
C PRO A 166 21.39 11.03 19.50
N ASN A 167 21.02 10.73 18.27
CA ASN A 167 20.22 11.63 17.47
C ASN A 167 18.81 11.77 18.12
N PRO A 168 18.34 13.00 18.42
CA PRO A 168 17.04 13.19 19.05
C PRO A 168 15.88 12.64 18.21
N ASN A 169 16.03 12.53 16.90
CA ASN A 169 15.04 11.96 16.00
C ASN A 169 14.81 10.46 16.21
N ASP A 170 15.78 9.72 16.77
CA ASP A 170 15.61 8.28 17.04
C ASP A 170 14.45 7.98 18.01
N ALA A 171 14.12 8.94 18.87
CA ALA A 171 13.01 8.82 19.82
C ALA A 171 11.83 9.75 19.50
N ALA A 172 12.08 10.86 18.80
CA ALA A 172 11.07 11.89 18.58
C ALA A 172 10.20 11.65 17.33
N ILE A 173 10.75 10.98 16.29
CA ILE A 173 9.99 10.76 15.06
C ILE A 173 8.83 9.81 15.31
N VAL A 174 7.65 10.29 14.98
CA VAL A 174 6.38 9.53 14.96
C VAL A 174 5.75 9.74 13.59
N ILE A 175 5.32 8.65 12.96
CA ILE A 175 4.53 8.73 11.73
C ILE A 175 3.09 8.43 12.11
N PRO A 176 2.18 9.37 11.92
CA PRO A 176 0.78 9.15 12.23
C PRO A 176 0.13 8.19 11.20
N PRO A 177 -0.97 7.49 11.59
CA PRO A 177 -1.66 6.56 10.71
C PRO A 177 -2.13 7.18 9.39
N GLU A 178 -2.49 8.45 9.38
CA GLU A 178 -2.91 9.22 8.20
C GLU A 178 -1.80 9.31 7.13
N VAL A 179 -0.53 9.30 7.54
CA VAL A 179 0.60 9.23 6.61
C VAL A 179 0.87 7.79 6.18
N LEU A 180 0.71 6.83 7.09
CA LEU A 180 0.95 5.42 6.81
C LEU A 180 -0.09 4.82 5.86
N VAL A 181 -1.34 5.31 5.88
CA VAL A 181 -2.39 4.80 4.98
C VAL A 181 -2.02 5.01 3.52
N HIS A 182 -1.50 6.16 3.14
CA HIS A 182 -1.09 6.43 1.76
C HIS A 182 0.05 5.52 1.30
N ILE A 183 0.99 5.20 2.21
CA ILE A 183 2.02 4.20 1.92
C ILE A 183 1.39 2.81 1.71
N ALA A 184 0.38 2.45 2.50
CA ALA A 184 -0.33 1.18 2.32
C ALA A 184 -1.13 1.13 1.01
N GLU A 185 -1.76 2.24 0.61
CA GLU A 185 -2.48 2.38 -0.67
C GLU A 185 -1.56 2.20 -1.87
N ASP A 186 -0.37 2.78 -1.88
CA ASP A 186 0.64 2.62 -2.94
C ASP A 186 1.03 1.15 -3.16
N PHE A 187 0.89 0.34 -2.13
CA PHE A 187 1.19 -1.10 -2.18
C PHE A 187 -0.05 -1.96 -2.38
N LEU A 188 -1.26 -1.39 -2.39
CA LEU A 188 -2.49 -2.14 -2.63
C LEU A 188 -2.56 -2.55 -4.10
N THR A 189 -2.70 -3.85 -4.33
CA THR A 189 -2.90 -4.40 -5.66
C THR A 189 -4.20 -5.18 -5.68
N LEU A 190 -5.16 -4.71 -6.45
CA LEU A 190 -6.45 -5.36 -6.61
C LEU A 190 -6.41 -6.26 -7.85
N PRO A 191 -6.65 -7.59 -7.72
CA PRO A 191 -6.53 -8.51 -8.83
C PRO A 191 -7.70 -8.38 -9.82
N ALA A 192 -7.44 -8.74 -11.09
CA ALA A 192 -8.48 -9.00 -12.06
C ALA A 192 -9.35 -10.21 -11.63
N PRO A 193 -10.67 -10.21 -11.87
CA PRO A 193 -11.49 -11.38 -11.61
C PRO A 193 -11.13 -12.52 -12.55
N THR A 194 -10.98 -13.72 -12.01
CA THR A 194 -11.01 -14.96 -12.79
C THR A 194 -12.45 -15.39 -12.95
N LEU A 195 -12.95 -15.40 -14.20
CA LEU A 195 -14.34 -15.65 -14.48
C LEU A 195 -14.59 -17.11 -14.83
N ALA A 196 -15.66 -17.65 -14.30
CA ALA A 196 -16.26 -18.89 -14.76
C ALA A 196 -17.65 -18.61 -15.32
N HIS A 197 -18.12 -19.46 -16.25
CA HIS A 197 -19.41 -19.27 -16.89
C HIS A 197 -20.10 -20.60 -17.22
N ASN A 198 -21.41 -20.55 -17.41
CA ASN A 198 -22.19 -21.68 -17.88
C ASN A 198 -23.20 -21.21 -18.94
N PRO A 199 -23.26 -21.83 -20.14
CA PRO A 199 -22.54 -23.04 -20.56
C PRO A 199 -21.00 -22.85 -20.57
N ALA A 200 -20.24 -23.88 -20.20
CA ALA A 200 -18.80 -23.85 -20.24
C ALA A 200 -18.20 -23.92 -21.66
N GLY A 201 -19.03 -24.28 -22.66
CA GLY A 201 -18.71 -24.26 -24.07
C GLY A 201 -19.35 -23.07 -24.78
N ASN A 202 -20.00 -23.34 -25.91
CA ASN A 202 -20.70 -22.32 -26.68
C ASN A 202 -21.95 -21.81 -25.95
N SER A 203 -22.15 -20.52 -25.98
CA SER A 203 -23.39 -19.88 -25.55
C SER A 203 -24.46 -19.97 -26.67
N VAL A 204 -25.70 -19.73 -26.35
CA VAL A 204 -26.81 -19.79 -27.31
C VAL A 204 -27.58 -18.48 -27.26
N VAL A 205 -28.01 -17.98 -28.44
CA VAL A 205 -28.86 -16.79 -28.58
C VAL A 205 -30.11 -16.93 -27.73
N ASN A 206 -30.46 -15.87 -27.00
CA ASN A 206 -31.63 -15.79 -26.12
C ASN A 206 -31.60 -16.74 -24.90
N LEU A 207 -30.50 -17.43 -24.65
CA LEU A 207 -30.27 -18.23 -23.43
C LEU A 207 -29.31 -17.48 -22.48
N PRO A 208 -29.67 -17.28 -21.19
CA PRO A 208 -28.77 -16.67 -20.24
C PRO A 208 -27.49 -17.47 -20.06
N THR A 209 -26.34 -16.84 -20.27
CA THR A 209 -25.02 -17.34 -19.91
C THR A 209 -24.71 -16.84 -18.53
N TRP A 210 -24.67 -17.72 -17.54
CA TRP A 210 -24.32 -17.39 -16.18
C TRP A 210 -22.83 -17.03 -16.09
N VAL A 211 -22.50 -16.02 -15.28
CA VAL A 211 -21.12 -15.58 -15.05
C VAL A 211 -20.91 -15.44 -13.55
N TRP A 212 -19.74 -15.84 -13.07
CA TRP A 212 -19.36 -15.62 -11.67
C TRP A 212 -17.83 -15.54 -11.56
N ALA A 213 -17.36 -14.85 -10.52
CA ALA A 213 -15.95 -14.86 -10.13
C ALA A 213 -15.62 -16.16 -9.41
N THR A 214 -14.42 -16.68 -9.61
CA THR A 214 -13.94 -17.82 -8.80
C THR A 214 -13.55 -17.35 -7.39
N ASP A 215 -13.64 -18.24 -6.40
CA ASP A 215 -13.34 -17.94 -4.99
C ASP A 215 -11.93 -17.36 -4.80
N GLU A 216 -10.96 -17.77 -5.64
CA GLU A 216 -9.59 -17.29 -5.56
C GLU A 216 -9.43 -15.81 -5.94
N SER A 217 -10.24 -15.32 -6.88
CA SER A 217 -10.22 -13.93 -7.32
C SER A 217 -11.19 -13.04 -6.53
N PHE A 218 -12.18 -13.64 -5.88
CA PHE A 218 -13.17 -12.94 -5.05
C PHE A 218 -12.76 -13.02 -3.57
N ALA A 219 -11.59 -12.48 -3.25
CA ALA A 219 -10.99 -12.57 -1.92
C ALA A 219 -10.55 -11.22 -1.40
N GLU A 220 -10.73 -11.00 -0.10
CA GLU A 220 -10.29 -9.78 0.59
C GLU A 220 -8.77 -9.58 0.44
N GLN A 221 -8.36 -8.35 0.21
CA GLN A 221 -6.96 -7.92 0.16
C GLN A 221 -6.70 -6.97 1.31
N ARG A 222 -5.52 -7.09 1.94
CA ARG A 222 -5.09 -6.21 3.02
C ARG A 222 -3.65 -5.78 2.82
N VAL A 223 -3.38 -4.51 3.08
CA VAL A 223 -2.02 -3.97 3.11
C VAL A 223 -1.86 -3.14 4.37
N ARG A 224 -0.84 -3.46 5.15
CA ARG A 224 -0.50 -2.76 6.38
C ARG A 224 0.86 -2.11 6.24
N ALA A 225 0.93 -0.80 6.49
CA ALA A 225 2.16 -0.05 6.66
C ALA A 225 2.37 0.23 8.16
N GLN A 226 3.61 0.08 8.63
CA GLN A 226 3.93 0.22 10.06
C GLN A 226 5.27 0.91 10.27
N PHE A 227 5.29 1.84 11.22
CA PHE A 227 6.49 2.46 11.76
C PHE A 227 6.41 2.50 13.29
N GLY A 228 7.32 1.80 13.97
CA GLY A 228 7.26 1.66 15.42
C GLY A 228 5.95 1.02 15.90
N ALA A 229 5.26 1.69 16.80
CA ALA A 229 3.96 1.26 17.31
C ALA A 229 2.78 1.68 16.40
N ASN A 230 2.98 2.66 15.54
CA ASN A 230 1.95 3.19 14.66
C ASN A 230 1.82 2.36 13.38
N TRP A 231 0.59 2.19 12.95
CA TRP A 231 0.26 1.47 11.73
C TRP A 231 -1.05 1.96 11.12
N ALA A 232 -1.16 1.76 9.80
CA ALA A 232 -2.42 1.82 9.07
C ALA A 232 -2.56 0.57 8.22
N GLU A 233 -3.78 0.04 8.10
CA GLU A 233 -4.11 -1.13 7.29
C GLU A 233 -5.25 -0.79 6.34
N VAL A 234 -4.99 -0.89 5.03
CA VAL A 234 -6.02 -0.77 4.00
C VAL A 234 -6.64 -2.14 3.77
N ILE A 235 -7.97 -2.19 3.79
CA ILE A 235 -8.77 -3.40 3.65
C ILE A 235 -9.69 -3.23 2.46
N ALA A 236 -9.51 -4.04 1.43
CA ALA A 236 -10.34 -4.06 0.23
C ALA A 236 -11.13 -5.37 0.15
N ARG A 237 -12.46 -5.27 0.17
CA ARG A 237 -13.39 -6.39 0.08
C ARG A 237 -14.10 -6.37 -1.25
N PRO A 238 -14.05 -7.44 -2.06
CA PRO A 238 -14.84 -7.52 -3.27
C PRO A 238 -16.31 -7.74 -2.88
N VAL A 239 -17.21 -6.89 -3.41
CA VAL A 239 -18.63 -6.95 -3.09
C VAL A 239 -19.48 -7.34 -4.29
N GLY A 240 -18.94 -7.28 -5.50
CA GLY A 240 -19.68 -7.64 -6.72
C GLY A 240 -18.82 -7.65 -7.97
N LEU A 241 -19.47 -7.95 -9.11
CA LEU A 241 -18.92 -7.84 -10.45
C LEU A 241 -19.70 -6.82 -11.27
N ARG A 242 -19.01 -6.10 -12.11
CA ARG A 242 -19.63 -5.30 -13.18
C ARG A 242 -19.27 -5.91 -14.52
N LEU A 243 -20.28 -6.42 -15.23
CA LEU A 243 -20.12 -7.08 -16.52
C LEU A 243 -20.23 -6.08 -17.68
N SER A 244 -19.46 -6.35 -18.74
CA SER A 244 -19.60 -5.74 -20.05
C SER A 244 -19.42 -6.81 -21.14
N VAL A 245 -19.94 -6.55 -22.35
CA VAL A 245 -19.87 -7.50 -23.45
C VAL A 245 -19.69 -6.77 -24.77
N ASP A 246 -18.93 -7.36 -25.68
CA ASP A 246 -18.82 -6.89 -27.05
C ASP A 246 -20.06 -7.31 -27.88
N GLY A 247 -20.75 -6.33 -28.46
CA GLY A 247 -21.91 -6.55 -29.35
C GLY A 247 -23.26 -6.66 -28.65
N PRO A 248 -24.31 -7.06 -29.42
CA PRO A 248 -25.69 -6.99 -28.92
C PRO A 248 -26.00 -8.08 -27.90
N ALA A 249 -26.25 -7.65 -26.67
CA ALA A 249 -26.63 -8.51 -25.56
C ALA A 249 -27.47 -7.75 -24.53
N ARG A 250 -28.19 -8.48 -23.69
CA ARG A 250 -28.73 -7.98 -22.43
C ARG A 250 -27.78 -8.43 -21.32
N VAL A 251 -27.34 -7.50 -20.51
CA VAL A 251 -26.47 -7.77 -19.39
C VAL A 251 -27.26 -7.56 -18.12
N ASP A 252 -27.40 -8.61 -17.34
CA ASP A 252 -27.86 -8.53 -15.97
C ASP A 252 -26.64 -8.31 -15.07
N SER A 253 -26.53 -7.09 -14.57
CA SER A 253 -25.32 -6.62 -13.88
C SER A 253 -25.43 -6.63 -12.34
N ASP A 254 -26.51 -7.17 -11.79
CA ASP A 254 -26.64 -7.36 -10.33
C ASP A 254 -25.85 -8.59 -9.88
N CYS A 255 -24.53 -8.46 -9.96
CA CYS A 255 -23.59 -9.50 -9.64
C CYS A 255 -23.07 -9.40 -8.19
N ALA A 256 -23.97 -9.19 -7.23
CA ALA A 256 -23.61 -9.19 -5.82
C ALA A 256 -22.87 -10.49 -5.44
N ASN A 257 -21.91 -10.38 -4.51
CA ASN A 257 -21.09 -11.49 -4.03
C ASN A 257 -20.36 -12.28 -5.15
N GLY A 258 -19.99 -11.57 -6.24
CA GLY A 258 -19.23 -12.18 -7.33
C GLY A 258 -20.06 -13.06 -8.28
N GLY A 259 -21.38 -13.07 -8.17
CA GLY A 259 -22.28 -13.93 -8.94
C GLY A 259 -22.51 -15.31 -8.30
N THR A 260 -23.44 -16.08 -8.88
CA THR A 260 -23.82 -17.41 -8.36
C THR A 260 -23.21 -18.51 -9.22
N PRO A 261 -22.35 -19.38 -8.67
CA PRO A 261 -21.84 -20.54 -9.39
C PRO A 261 -22.97 -21.47 -9.87
N TYR A 262 -22.94 -21.85 -11.15
CA TYR A 262 -23.95 -22.75 -11.71
C TYR A 262 -23.88 -24.14 -11.07
N ARG A 263 -25.05 -24.67 -10.73
CA ARG A 263 -25.26 -26.07 -10.32
C ARG A 263 -26.41 -26.67 -11.11
N ARG A 264 -26.24 -27.93 -11.53
CA ARG A 264 -27.31 -28.62 -12.26
C ARG A 264 -28.63 -28.65 -11.46
N GLY A 265 -29.73 -28.30 -12.10
CA GLY A 265 -31.05 -28.23 -11.47
C GLY A 265 -31.46 -26.87 -10.94
N LEU A 266 -30.57 -25.88 -10.97
CA LEU A 266 -30.97 -24.49 -10.69
C LEU A 266 -31.79 -23.92 -11.85
N SER A 267 -32.82 -23.13 -11.54
CA SER A 267 -33.58 -22.39 -12.55
C SER A 267 -32.76 -21.22 -13.10
N ALA A 268 -33.09 -20.76 -14.28
CA ALA A 268 -32.42 -19.58 -14.88
C ALA A 268 -32.54 -18.32 -14.01
N GLN A 269 -33.54 -18.24 -13.17
CA GLN A 269 -33.79 -17.13 -12.25
C GLN A 269 -32.95 -17.20 -10.96
N ALA A 270 -32.18 -18.28 -10.76
CA ALA A 270 -31.33 -18.43 -9.59
C ALA A 270 -30.04 -17.59 -9.66
N THR A 271 -29.74 -16.96 -10.78
CA THR A 271 -28.66 -15.99 -10.92
C THR A 271 -29.19 -14.63 -11.31
N THR A 272 -28.56 -13.59 -10.77
CA THR A 272 -28.72 -12.20 -11.16
C THR A 272 -27.49 -11.68 -11.90
N CYS A 273 -26.55 -12.57 -12.25
CA CYS A 273 -25.31 -12.26 -12.94
C CYS A 273 -25.22 -13.07 -14.22
N SER A 274 -25.74 -12.52 -15.32
CA SER A 274 -25.82 -13.21 -16.61
C SER A 274 -25.67 -12.28 -17.80
N VAL A 275 -25.30 -12.88 -18.94
CA VAL A 275 -25.28 -12.26 -20.25
C VAL A 275 -26.20 -13.06 -21.19
N THR A 276 -27.19 -12.40 -21.81
CA THR A 276 -28.04 -13.00 -22.84
C THR A 276 -27.70 -12.39 -24.18
N PHE A 277 -27.03 -13.16 -25.04
CA PHE A 277 -26.66 -12.73 -26.39
C PHE A 277 -27.90 -12.66 -27.29
N LEU A 278 -27.98 -11.59 -28.09
CA LEU A 278 -29.13 -11.36 -29.00
C LEU A 278 -28.82 -11.73 -30.45
N LYS A 279 -27.55 -12.08 -30.77
CA LYS A 279 -27.12 -12.44 -32.11
C LYS A 279 -25.96 -13.45 -32.04
N SER A 280 -26.02 -14.45 -32.91
CA SER A 280 -24.94 -15.42 -33.08
C SER A 280 -23.65 -14.75 -33.58
N ALA A 281 -22.53 -15.33 -33.18
CA ALA A 281 -21.20 -14.89 -33.58
C ALA A 281 -20.16 -15.99 -33.32
N PRO A 282 -19.09 -16.06 -34.13
CA PRO A 282 -18.02 -17.03 -33.91
C PRO A 282 -17.23 -16.76 -32.63
N ALA A 283 -17.22 -15.52 -32.14
CA ALA A 283 -16.62 -15.13 -30.90
C ALA A 283 -17.35 -13.91 -30.31
N ARG A 284 -17.50 -13.90 -28.99
CA ARG A 284 -17.97 -12.79 -28.18
C ARG A 284 -17.12 -12.72 -26.91
N THR A 285 -16.68 -11.55 -26.55
CA THR A 285 -15.92 -11.32 -25.33
C THR A 285 -16.84 -10.77 -24.24
N VAL A 286 -16.84 -11.43 -23.11
CA VAL A 286 -17.45 -10.94 -21.87
C VAL A 286 -16.31 -10.51 -20.95
N SER A 287 -16.37 -9.27 -20.51
CA SER A 287 -15.40 -8.69 -19.58
C SER A 287 -16.08 -8.35 -18.27
N ALA A 288 -15.31 -8.41 -17.19
CA ALA A 288 -15.80 -8.00 -15.87
C ALA A 288 -14.72 -7.29 -15.07
N THR A 289 -15.15 -6.39 -14.20
CA THR A 289 -14.35 -5.79 -13.15
C THR A 289 -14.94 -6.12 -11.79
N LEU A 290 -14.10 -6.26 -10.76
CA LEU A 290 -14.56 -6.36 -9.38
C LEU A 290 -15.04 -4.99 -8.88
N VAL A 291 -16.11 -5.01 -8.12
CA VAL A 291 -16.56 -3.86 -7.33
C VAL A 291 -16.02 -4.05 -5.91
N TRP A 292 -15.25 -3.10 -5.44
CA TRP A 292 -14.58 -3.16 -4.15
C TRP A 292 -15.20 -2.20 -3.15
N ASP A 293 -15.33 -2.65 -1.90
CA ASP A 293 -15.55 -1.83 -0.72
C ASP A 293 -14.18 -1.70 -0.04
N VAL A 294 -13.69 -0.45 0.08
CA VAL A 294 -12.36 -0.18 0.60
C VAL A 294 -12.47 0.75 1.81
N HIS A 295 -11.80 0.41 2.87
CA HIS A 295 -11.64 1.24 4.05
C HIS A 295 -10.26 1.03 4.66
N TRP A 296 -9.90 1.86 5.60
CA TRP A 296 -8.67 1.69 6.34
C TRP A 296 -8.89 1.77 7.86
N GLU A 297 -8.00 1.13 8.60
CA GLU A 297 -7.97 1.13 10.05
C GLU A 297 -6.60 1.63 10.52
N GLY A 298 -6.59 2.49 11.55
CA GLY A 298 -5.39 3.06 12.16
C GLY A 298 -5.12 2.54 13.57
N SER A 299 -3.86 2.61 14.01
CA SER A 299 -3.45 2.26 15.38
C SER A 299 -4.03 3.18 16.44
N ASP A 300 -4.53 4.32 16.08
CA ASP A 300 -5.23 5.32 16.90
C ASP A 300 -6.73 5.06 17.04
N GLY A 301 -7.25 4.04 16.33
CA GLY A 301 -8.66 3.67 16.30
C GLY A 301 -9.44 4.28 15.15
N THR A 302 -8.80 4.97 14.23
CA THR A 302 -9.41 5.45 12.99
C THR A 302 -9.95 4.28 12.17
N ASN A 303 -11.13 4.46 11.57
CA ASN A 303 -11.76 3.53 10.64
C ASN A 303 -12.60 4.35 9.66
N GLU A 304 -12.08 4.55 8.45
CA GLU A 304 -12.67 5.44 7.46
C GLU A 304 -12.73 4.78 6.08
N PRO A 305 -13.74 5.12 5.27
CA PRO A 305 -13.83 4.64 3.89
C PRO A 305 -12.73 5.25 3.03
N LEU A 306 -12.29 4.48 2.03
CA LEU A 306 -11.39 4.93 0.97
C LEU A 306 -12.04 4.69 -0.39
N ASP A 307 -11.70 5.56 -1.34
CA ASP A 307 -12.11 5.35 -2.72
C ASP A 307 -11.30 4.19 -3.34
N PRO A 308 -11.96 3.26 -4.03
CA PRO A 308 -11.25 2.23 -4.76
C PRO A 308 -10.46 2.83 -5.94
N PRO A 309 -9.37 2.18 -6.40
CA PRO A 309 -8.58 2.64 -7.54
C PRO A 309 -9.46 2.95 -8.76
N ALA A 310 -9.20 4.10 -9.40
CA ALA A 310 -9.99 4.60 -10.53
C ALA A 310 -9.99 3.68 -11.76
N THR A 311 -8.94 2.86 -11.93
CA THR A 311 -8.80 1.90 -13.03
C THR A 311 -8.79 0.47 -12.49
N PRO A 312 -9.96 -0.20 -12.40
CA PRO A 312 -10.02 -1.57 -11.95
C PRO A 312 -9.44 -2.52 -13.01
N GLU A 313 -8.77 -3.58 -12.54
CA GLU A 313 -8.28 -4.65 -13.39
C GLU A 313 -9.45 -5.43 -14.03
N VAL A 314 -9.28 -5.83 -15.31
CA VAL A 314 -10.33 -6.46 -16.10
C VAL A 314 -10.04 -7.94 -16.32
N GLY A 315 -10.97 -8.79 -15.88
CA GLY A 315 -11.00 -10.19 -16.27
C GLY A 315 -11.93 -10.40 -17.47
N SER A 316 -11.67 -11.41 -18.30
CA SER A 316 -12.51 -11.70 -19.46
C SER A 316 -12.48 -13.18 -19.86
N PHE A 317 -13.51 -13.60 -20.59
CA PHE A 317 -13.53 -14.84 -21.36
C PHE A 317 -14.16 -14.60 -22.73
N THR A 318 -13.87 -15.50 -23.69
CA THR A 318 -14.47 -15.49 -25.01
C THR A 318 -15.27 -16.77 -25.21
N THR A 319 -16.46 -16.63 -25.79
CA THR A 319 -17.37 -17.75 -26.13
C THR A 319 -17.88 -17.61 -27.54
N GLN A 320 -18.09 -18.73 -28.26
CA GLN A 320 -18.90 -18.76 -29.47
C GLN A 320 -20.37 -18.69 -29.10
N VAL A 321 -21.16 -17.97 -29.88
CA VAL A 321 -22.60 -17.86 -29.68
C VAL A 321 -23.32 -18.48 -30.85
N ASP A 322 -24.01 -19.60 -30.62
CA ASP A 322 -24.76 -20.35 -31.59
C ASP A 322 -26.22 -19.91 -31.62
N GLU A 323 -26.86 -20.10 -32.75
CA GLU A 323 -28.31 -19.93 -32.93
C GLU A 323 -28.95 -21.30 -33.21
N VAL A 324 -29.95 -21.65 -32.41
CA VAL A 324 -30.74 -22.86 -32.62
C VAL A 324 -31.99 -22.51 -33.39
N GLN A 325 -32.10 -23.02 -34.62
CA GLN A 325 -33.28 -22.87 -35.47
C GLN A 325 -34.06 -24.18 -35.53
N THR A 326 -35.38 -24.13 -35.34
CA THR A 326 -36.24 -25.26 -35.57
C THR A 326 -36.65 -25.28 -37.06
N VAL A 327 -36.20 -26.28 -37.78
CA VAL A 327 -36.71 -26.52 -39.16
C VAL A 327 -37.99 -27.32 -39.06
N VAL A 328 -39.09 -26.74 -39.48
CA VAL A 328 -40.35 -27.48 -39.65
C VAL A 328 -40.33 -28.09 -41.05
N ASP A 329 -40.01 -29.38 -41.11
CA ASP A 329 -40.18 -30.14 -42.34
C ASP A 329 -41.69 -30.29 -42.63
N GLY A 330 -42.20 -29.39 -43.49
CA GLY A 330 -43.58 -29.51 -43.99
C GLY A 330 -43.69 -30.68 -44.92
N THR A 331 -43.98 -31.85 -44.38
CA THR A 331 -44.53 -32.94 -45.24
C THR A 331 -45.95 -32.57 -45.57
N PRO A 332 -46.30 -32.34 -46.85
CA PRO A 332 -47.73 -32.12 -47.24
C PRO A 332 -48.49 -33.39 -46.90
N ALA A 333 -49.54 -33.28 -46.09
CA ALA A 333 -50.52 -34.33 -45.91
C ALA A 333 -51.25 -34.60 -47.27
N HIS A 334 -51.11 -35.81 -47.78
CA HIS A 334 -51.88 -36.31 -48.90
C HIS A 334 -53.22 -36.82 -48.43
#